data_029d5b428fba20a459fcee4091d0aabe
#
_entry.id   029d5b428fba20a459fcee4091d0aabe
#
_cell.length_a   1.000
_cell.length_b   1.000
_cell.length_c   1.000
_cell.angle_alpha   90.00
_cell.angle_beta   90.00
_cell.angle_gamma   90.00
#
_symmetry.space_group_name_H-M   'P 1'
#
loop_
_entity.id
_entity.type
_entity.pdbx_description
1 polymer ?
#
loop_
_entity_poly.entity_id
_entity_poly.type
_entity_poly.pdbx_seq_one_letter_code
_entity_poly.pdbx_strand_id
1 'polypeptide(L)'
;MRLVVTNVANRAKLDEVADCPPVATVRAPEAPLPDGDIDFRAALDAQSDTFEPVLRKGTDLFMMMSTSGTTGLPKGVPVPLRALLAFRQYMCDAVDLRAEDRFWNIADPGWAYGLYYAITGPLLLGHATTLYEGGFTVDSTYDVIERLGITSLAGSPTAYRMLMAAGSDAAARIKGKLRVVSSAGEPLNPEVVRWFDAALGAPIYDHYGQTELGMVVNNHHGLAHVVHPGSAGFAMPGYRVAVLDDAGRELGPGEPGTLAIDIACSPLLWFDGYWRQDTPAIAGGYYRTGDNVELEPDGTVSFIGRADDVITSSGYRIGPFDVESALIEHEAVSEAAVIGVPDPERTEIVKAFVVLSNGYEGTPALAEALSLHVKRRLSAHAYPRAIEFVDALPKTPSGKIQRFVLRKMEADKAAAQS
;
A
#
# COMPACT_ATOMS: atom_id res chain seq x y z
N MET A 1 3.27 15.43 23.95
CA MET A 1 2.33 16.13 23.07
C MET A 1 1.84 17.37 23.78
N ARG A 2 1.55 18.51 23.08
CA ARG A 2 1.11 19.75 23.72
C ARG A 2 -0.35 20.09 23.39
N LEU A 3 -0.87 19.56 22.29
CA LEU A 3 -2.23 19.79 21.81
C LEU A 3 -2.64 18.59 20.97
N VAL A 4 -3.89 18.19 21.07
CA VAL A 4 -4.53 17.24 20.14
C VAL A 4 -5.49 18.04 19.27
N VAL A 5 -5.45 17.83 17.96
CA VAL A 5 -6.47 18.36 17.04
C VAL A 5 -7.30 17.18 16.56
N THR A 6 -8.62 17.27 16.68
CA THR A 6 -9.56 16.23 16.27
C THR A 6 -10.83 16.84 15.69
N ASN A 7 -11.73 16.01 15.16
CA ASN A 7 -13.09 16.43 14.79
C ASN A 7 -14.12 15.85 15.78
N VAL A 8 -15.36 16.34 15.70
CA VAL A 8 -16.45 15.92 16.60
C VAL A 8 -16.66 14.41 16.55
N ALA A 9 -16.58 13.79 15.37
CA ALA A 9 -16.83 12.35 15.20
C ALA A 9 -15.80 11.46 15.90
N ASN A 10 -14.57 11.93 16.05
CA ASN A 10 -13.48 11.20 16.68
C ASN A 10 -13.20 11.63 18.13
N ARG A 11 -13.87 12.70 18.62
CA ARG A 11 -13.59 13.28 19.93
C ARG A 11 -13.71 12.28 21.09
N ALA A 12 -14.76 11.47 21.07
CA ALA A 12 -15.01 10.47 22.11
C ALA A 12 -13.89 9.43 22.27
N LYS A 13 -13.10 9.18 21.21
CA LYS A 13 -11.94 8.26 21.29
C LYS A 13 -10.84 8.76 22.23
N LEU A 14 -10.84 10.05 22.58
CA LEU A 14 -9.86 10.63 23.48
C LEU A 14 -10.26 10.53 24.96
N ASP A 15 -11.51 10.18 25.27
CA ASP A 15 -12.00 10.08 26.63
C ASP A 15 -11.33 8.93 27.43
N GLU A 16 -10.83 7.91 26.72
CA GLU A 16 -10.09 6.80 27.30
C GLU A 16 -8.58 7.07 27.44
N VAL A 17 -8.10 8.21 26.95
CA VAL A 17 -6.67 8.56 26.97
C VAL A 17 -6.32 9.18 28.33
N ALA A 18 -5.56 8.47 29.14
CA ALA A 18 -5.01 9.02 30.36
C ALA A 18 -4.09 10.21 30.06
N ASP A 19 -4.20 11.29 30.87
CA ASP A 19 -3.40 12.51 30.72
C ASP A 19 -3.49 13.13 29.31
N CYS A 20 -4.70 13.11 28.72
CA CYS A 20 -4.94 13.70 27.41
C CYS A 20 -4.56 15.19 27.42
N PRO A 21 -3.72 15.66 26.50
CA PRO A 21 -3.42 17.07 26.35
C PRO A 21 -4.68 17.88 26.01
N PRO A 22 -4.64 19.25 26.11
CA PRO A 22 -5.74 20.07 25.62
C PRO A 22 -6.16 19.68 24.20
N VAL A 23 -7.47 19.64 23.96
CA VAL A 23 -8.05 19.20 22.69
C VAL A 23 -8.60 20.43 21.95
N ALA A 24 -8.22 20.57 20.69
CA ALA A 24 -8.84 21.53 19.78
C ALA A 24 -9.73 20.77 18.79
N THR A 25 -11.03 21.04 18.82
CA THR A 25 -12.00 20.31 18.01
C THR A 25 -12.42 21.11 16.79
N VAL A 26 -12.23 20.47 15.62
CA VAL A 26 -12.74 20.96 14.34
C VAL A 26 -14.22 20.57 14.24
N ARG A 27 -15.09 21.55 14.04
CA ARG A 27 -16.54 21.35 13.97
C ARG A 27 -17.19 22.23 12.91
N ALA A 28 -18.39 21.87 12.49
CA ALA A 28 -19.26 22.78 11.76
C ALA A 28 -19.71 23.93 12.68
N PRO A 29 -19.95 25.13 12.16
CA PRO A 29 -20.29 26.30 12.99
C PRO A 29 -21.48 26.06 13.93
N GLU A 30 -22.48 25.33 13.49
CA GLU A 30 -23.70 24.99 14.21
C GLU A 30 -23.57 23.79 15.17
N ALA A 31 -22.51 22.99 15.03
CA ALA A 31 -22.32 21.84 15.91
C ALA A 31 -21.86 22.29 17.31
N PRO A 32 -22.34 21.62 18.39
CA PRO A 32 -21.89 21.98 19.74
C PRO A 32 -20.38 21.69 19.90
N LEU A 33 -19.71 22.59 20.63
CA LEU A 33 -18.34 22.35 21.07
C LEU A 33 -18.38 21.45 22.31
N PRO A 34 -17.64 20.33 22.35
CA PRO A 34 -17.51 19.53 23.56
C PRO A 34 -16.94 20.34 24.73
N ASP A 35 -17.44 20.06 25.94
CA ASP A 35 -17.02 20.76 27.14
C ASP A 35 -15.51 20.65 27.39
N GLY A 36 -14.87 21.80 27.65
CA GLY A 36 -13.42 21.86 27.87
C GLY A 36 -12.55 21.87 26.63
N ASP A 37 -13.12 21.65 25.43
CA ASP A 37 -12.38 21.71 24.19
C ASP A 37 -12.18 23.17 23.69
N ILE A 38 -11.13 23.36 22.91
CA ILE A 38 -10.84 24.59 22.20
C ILE A 38 -11.54 24.52 20.83
N ASP A 39 -12.30 25.56 20.46
CA ASP A 39 -12.78 25.69 19.09
C ASP A 39 -11.60 25.95 18.15
N PHE A 40 -11.29 25.00 17.29
CA PHE A 40 -10.10 25.06 16.42
C PHE A 40 -10.15 26.29 15.49
N ARG A 41 -11.32 26.58 14.89
CA ARG A 41 -11.46 27.73 13.97
C ARG A 41 -11.32 29.06 14.71
N ALA A 42 -12.01 29.21 15.81
CA ALA A 42 -11.91 30.44 16.62
C ALA A 42 -10.49 30.67 17.15
N ALA A 43 -9.80 29.60 17.55
CA ALA A 43 -8.41 29.69 17.98
C ALA A 43 -7.47 30.08 16.82
N LEU A 44 -7.75 29.61 15.61
CA LEU A 44 -6.98 29.93 14.40
C LEU A 44 -7.21 31.40 13.99
N ASP A 45 -8.47 31.85 13.98
CA ASP A 45 -8.84 33.22 13.61
C ASP A 45 -8.27 34.27 14.58
N ALA A 46 -7.97 33.86 15.80
CA ALA A 46 -7.33 34.71 16.81
C ALA A 46 -5.80 34.84 16.66
N GLN A 47 -5.18 34.08 15.74
CA GLN A 47 -3.73 34.14 15.51
C GLN A 47 -3.36 35.28 14.56
N SER A 48 -2.08 35.67 14.60
CA SER A 48 -1.50 36.59 13.61
C SER A 48 -1.47 35.90 12.22
N ASP A 49 -1.70 36.65 11.16
CA ASP A 49 -1.51 36.26 9.78
C ASP A 49 -0.04 36.27 9.36
N THR A 50 0.85 36.75 10.23
CA THR A 50 2.29 36.77 10.04
C THR A 50 2.98 35.79 10.98
N PHE A 51 3.91 35.00 10.45
CA PHE A 51 4.67 34.02 11.20
C PHE A 51 6.13 33.94 10.70
N GLU A 52 7.07 34.04 11.62
CA GLU A 52 8.47 33.77 11.32
C GLU A 52 8.77 32.28 11.50
N PRO A 53 9.13 31.57 10.40
CA PRO A 53 9.40 30.15 10.49
C PRO A 53 10.65 29.88 11.34
N VAL A 54 10.54 28.90 12.25
CA VAL A 54 11.68 28.43 13.02
C VAL A 54 12.54 27.52 12.13
N LEU A 55 13.78 27.94 11.87
CA LEU A 55 14.72 27.12 11.10
C LEU A 55 15.04 25.83 11.85
N ARG A 56 15.03 24.73 11.13
CA ARG A 56 15.29 23.38 11.64
C ARG A 56 16.38 22.71 10.84
N LYS A 57 17.04 21.72 11.45
CA LYS A 57 18.05 20.87 10.78
C LYS A 57 17.36 19.71 10.07
N GLY A 58 18.00 19.15 9.05
CA GLY A 58 17.48 17.98 8.33
C GLY A 58 17.23 16.76 9.22
N THR A 59 17.93 16.66 10.34
CA THR A 59 17.76 15.57 11.35
C THR A 59 16.65 15.83 12.37
N ASP A 60 16.08 17.05 12.41
CA ASP A 60 14.99 17.34 13.33
C ASP A 60 13.73 16.60 12.93
N LEU A 61 12.97 16.15 13.91
CA LEU A 61 11.72 15.45 13.71
C LEU A 61 10.70 16.36 13.03
N PHE A 62 10.20 15.93 11.88
CA PHE A 62 9.14 16.59 11.12
C PHE A 62 7.76 16.04 11.50
N MET A 63 7.61 14.71 11.44
CA MET A 63 6.37 14.04 11.81
C MET A 63 6.65 12.67 12.44
N MET A 64 5.63 12.11 13.11
CA MET A 64 5.64 10.76 13.65
C MET A 64 4.51 9.97 13.02
N MET A 65 4.83 8.85 12.37
CA MET A 65 3.86 7.92 11.84
C MET A 65 3.79 6.66 12.71
N SER A 66 2.64 6.01 12.72
CA SER A 66 2.49 4.72 13.39
C SER A 66 2.35 3.61 12.35
N THR A 67 3.04 2.48 12.55
CA THR A 67 2.82 1.27 11.76
C THR A 67 2.16 0.20 12.61
N SER A 68 1.30 -0.62 12.00
CA SER A 68 0.82 -1.84 12.64
C SER A 68 1.97 -2.85 12.67
N GLY A 69 2.66 -2.96 13.81
CA GLY A 69 3.68 -4.00 13.97
C GLY A 69 3.06 -5.39 13.86
N THR A 70 3.79 -6.36 13.29
CA THR A 70 3.42 -7.78 13.27
C THR A 70 3.25 -8.37 14.69
N THR A 71 3.74 -7.68 15.72
CA THR A 71 3.67 -8.05 17.15
C THR A 71 2.48 -7.44 17.90
N GLY A 72 1.56 -6.75 17.22
CA GLY A 72 0.29 -6.27 17.77
C GLY A 72 0.27 -4.84 18.31
N LEU A 73 1.38 -4.27 18.77
CA LEU A 73 1.45 -2.87 19.21
C LEU A 73 2.00 -1.98 18.08
N PRO A 74 1.40 -0.80 17.84
CA PRO A 74 1.90 0.14 16.85
C PRO A 74 3.33 0.61 17.17
N LYS A 75 4.19 0.66 16.15
CA LYS A 75 5.55 1.20 16.26
C LYS A 75 5.56 2.63 15.74
N GLY A 76 6.21 3.54 16.48
CA GLY A 76 6.39 4.92 16.03
C GLY A 76 7.57 5.03 15.05
N VAL A 77 7.31 5.54 13.86
CA VAL A 77 8.31 5.86 12.83
C VAL A 77 8.60 7.34 12.87
N PRO A 78 9.77 7.77 13.37
CA PRO A 78 10.18 9.17 13.35
C PRO A 78 10.60 9.56 11.94
N VAL A 79 9.94 10.54 11.36
CA VAL A 79 10.23 11.07 10.02
C VAL A 79 10.96 12.39 10.17
N PRO A 80 12.27 12.47 9.89
CA PRO A 80 13.03 13.71 9.97
C PRO A 80 12.78 14.61 8.76
N LEU A 81 13.11 15.89 8.86
CA LEU A 81 12.98 16.83 7.74
C LEU A 81 13.74 16.40 6.48
N ARG A 82 14.87 15.70 6.61
CA ARG A 82 15.62 15.19 5.45
C ARG A 82 14.82 14.19 4.60
N ALA A 83 13.76 13.57 5.14
CA ALA A 83 12.88 12.67 4.39
C ALA A 83 12.19 13.39 3.23
N LEU A 84 12.02 14.72 3.33
CA LEU A 84 11.45 15.53 2.26
C LEU A 84 12.25 15.45 0.95
N LEU A 85 13.55 15.16 1.01
CA LEU A 85 14.37 14.95 -0.19
C LEU A 85 13.93 13.69 -0.94
N ALA A 86 13.67 12.59 -0.21
CA ALA A 86 13.15 11.35 -0.79
C ALA A 86 11.72 11.54 -1.33
N PHE A 87 10.87 12.28 -0.62
CA PHE A 87 9.50 12.58 -1.08
C PHE A 87 9.52 13.40 -2.37
N ARG A 88 10.39 14.41 -2.43
CA ARG A 88 10.59 15.19 -3.65
C ARG A 88 11.03 14.32 -4.82
N GLN A 89 12.04 13.46 -4.61
CA GLN A 89 12.56 12.58 -5.65
C GLN A 89 11.47 11.65 -6.20
N TYR A 90 10.68 11.05 -5.32
CA TYR A 90 9.54 10.22 -5.71
C TYR A 90 8.50 10.98 -6.55
N MET A 91 8.11 12.19 -6.11
CA MET A 91 7.12 12.99 -6.85
C MET A 91 7.62 13.41 -8.23
N CYS A 92 8.92 13.65 -8.39
CA CYS A 92 9.53 14.03 -9.68
C CYS A 92 9.70 12.82 -10.61
N ASP A 93 10.29 11.73 -10.11
CA ASP A 93 10.73 10.63 -10.98
C ASP A 93 9.64 9.55 -11.13
N ALA A 94 9.03 9.13 -10.00
CA ALA A 94 8.08 8.03 -10.03
C ALA A 94 6.68 8.51 -10.43
N VAL A 95 6.18 9.59 -9.83
CA VAL A 95 4.86 10.16 -10.13
C VAL A 95 4.90 11.02 -11.40
N ASP A 96 6.07 11.61 -11.74
CA ASP A 96 6.21 12.60 -12.83
C ASP A 96 5.20 13.75 -12.67
N LEU A 97 5.10 14.32 -11.45
CA LEU A 97 4.15 15.39 -11.19
C LEU A 97 4.60 16.68 -11.90
N ARG A 98 3.75 17.18 -12.79
CA ARG A 98 4.01 18.34 -13.65
C ARG A 98 3.19 19.55 -13.25
N ALA A 99 3.64 20.73 -13.64
CA ALA A 99 3.00 22.00 -13.30
C ALA A 99 1.54 22.11 -13.79
N GLU A 100 1.23 21.48 -14.91
CA GLU A 100 -0.10 21.44 -15.51
C GLU A 100 -1.02 20.37 -14.91
N ASP A 101 -0.48 19.43 -14.11
CA ASP A 101 -1.28 18.34 -13.54
C ASP A 101 -2.28 18.84 -12.50
N ARG A 102 -3.42 18.22 -12.51
CA ARG A 102 -4.38 18.20 -11.41
C ARG A 102 -4.24 16.87 -10.70
N PHE A 103 -3.57 16.93 -9.56
CA PHE A 103 -3.17 15.74 -8.81
C PHE A 103 -4.20 15.36 -7.74
N TRP A 104 -4.48 14.07 -7.70
CA TRP A 104 -5.27 13.47 -6.63
C TRP A 104 -4.67 12.13 -6.20
N ASN A 105 -4.35 12.00 -4.93
CA ASN A 105 -4.06 10.72 -4.29
C ASN A 105 -5.26 10.34 -3.42
N ILE A 106 -5.90 9.20 -3.73
CA ILE A 106 -7.09 8.70 -3.03
C ILE A 106 -6.76 8.22 -1.62
N ALA A 107 -5.48 7.91 -1.31
CA ALA A 107 -5.08 7.38 -0.03
C ALA A 107 -5.35 8.37 1.12
N ASP A 108 -5.93 7.85 2.21
CA ASP A 108 -6.22 8.63 3.42
C ASP A 108 -4.93 9.19 4.03
N PRO A 109 -4.88 10.50 4.37
CA PRO A 109 -3.72 11.13 5.00
C PRO A 109 -3.38 10.60 6.41
N GLY A 110 -4.24 9.80 7.02
CA GLY A 110 -3.94 9.06 8.25
C GLY A 110 -2.88 7.96 8.04
N TRP A 111 -2.58 7.60 6.80
CA TRP A 111 -1.57 6.63 6.41
C TRP A 111 -0.36 7.29 5.76
N ALA A 112 0.78 6.63 5.81
CA ALA A 112 2.02 7.16 5.25
C ALA A 112 1.89 7.55 3.77
N TYR A 113 1.30 6.68 2.93
CA TYR A 113 1.13 6.97 1.50
C TYR A 113 0.29 8.22 1.25
N GLY A 114 -0.78 8.44 2.02
CA GLY A 114 -1.58 9.65 1.94
C GLY A 114 -0.83 10.87 2.49
N LEU A 115 -0.29 10.80 3.72
CA LEU A 115 0.37 11.96 4.34
C LEU A 115 1.63 12.38 3.58
N TYR A 116 2.46 11.43 3.15
CA TYR A 116 3.69 11.71 2.42
C TYR A 116 3.40 12.23 1.00
N TYR A 117 2.42 11.66 0.29
CA TYR A 117 2.28 11.84 -1.15
C TYR A 117 0.93 12.38 -1.63
N ALA A 118 -0.10 12.47 -0.77
CA ALA A 118 -1.28 13.27 -1.07
C ALA A 118 -1.15 14.71 -0.57
N ILE A 119 -0.38 14.92 0.50
CA ILE A 119 -0.23 16.25 1.12
C ILE A 119 1.20 16.76 1.00
N THR A 120 2.17 16.10 1.66
CA THR A 120 3.52 16.66 1.81
C THR A 120 4.24 16.79 0.47
N GLY A 121 4.22 15.74 -0.36
CA GLY A 121 4.94 15.71 -1.64
C GLY A 121 4.53 16.81 -2.63
N PRO A 122 3.25 16.90 -3.00
CA PRO A 122 2.82 17.96 -3.93
C PRO A 122 3.03 19.37 -3.35
N LEU A 123 2.72 19.60 -2.08
CA LEU A 123 2.93 20.92 -1.45
C LEU A 123 4.41 21.31 -1.39
N LEU A 124 5.31 20.34 -1.17
CA LEU A 124 6.76 20.56 -1.20
C LEU A 124 7.24 21.06 -2.56
N LEU A 125 6.58 20.64 -3.64
CA LEU A 125 6.86 21.08 -5.00
C LEU A 125 6.11 22.36 -5.41
N GLY A 126 5.25 22.90 -4.53
CA GLY A 126 4.41 24.07 -4.83
C GLY A 126 3.19 23.74 -5.69
N HIS A 127 2.80 22.46 -5.79
CA HIS A 127 1.62 22.03 -6.52
C HIS A 127 0.38 21.99 -5.63
N ALA A 128 -0.76 22.29 -6.22
CA ALA A 128 -2.05 22.02 -5.58
C ALA A 128 -2.31 20.50 -5.52
N THR A 129 -3.03 20.08 -4.49
CA THR A 129 -3.50 18.71 -4.35
C THR A 129 -5.00 18.68 -4.11
N THR A 130 -5.64 17.61 -4.54
CA THR A 130 -7.07 17.39 -4.29
C THR A 130 -7.24 16.53 -3.05
N LEU A 131 -8.12 16.97 -2.15
CA LEU A 131 -8.59 16.21 -0.99
C LEU A 131 -10.10 16.03 -1.12
N TYR A 132 -10.55 14.79 -0.98
CA TYR A 132 -11.96 14.43 -1.03
C TYR A 132 -12.41 13.94 0.36
N GLU A 133 -13.40 14.61 0.92
CA GLU A 133 -14.02 14.21 2.18
C GLU A 133 -15.18 13.26 1.90
N GLY A 134 -14.94 11.97 2.06
CA GLY A 134 -15.92 10.91 1.85
C GLY A 134 -15.28 9.54 1.74
N GLY A 135 -16.09 8.50 1.87
CA GLY A 135 -15.65 7.13 1.61
C GLY A 135 -15.38 6.90 0.13
N PHE A 136 -14.47 5.98 -0.17
CA PHE A 136 -14.23 5.55 -1.54
C PHE A 136 -15.49 4.86 -2.11
N THR A 137 -15.95 5.34 -3.27
CA THR A 137 -16.88 4.63 -4.15
C THR A 137 -16.45 4.82 -5.60
N VAL A 138 -16.83 3.90 -6.48
CA VAL A 138 -16.54 4.01 -7.92
C VAL A 138 -17.12 5.30 -8.49
N ASP A 139 -18.39 5.59 -8.19
CA ASP A 139 -19.09 6.76 -8.71
C ASP A 139 -18.45 8.07 -8.22
N SER A 140 -18.17 8.20 -6.91
CA SER A 140 -17.51 9.40 -6.38
C SER A 140 -16.12 9.59 -6.97
N THR A 141 -15.39 8.50 -7.22
CA THR A 141 -14.07 8.57 -7.85
C THR A 141 -14.15 9.11 -9.27
N TYR A 142 -15.04 8.57 -10.08
CA TYR A 142 -15.23 9.06 -11.45
C TYR A 142 -15.76 10.49 -11.47
N ASP A 143 -16.66 10.86 -10.55
CA ASP A 143 -17.17 12.22 -10.42
C ASP A 143 -16.07 13.24 -10.10
N VAL A 144 -15.18 12.92 -9.14
CA VAL A 144 -14.05 13.78 -8.78
C VAL A 144 -13.10 13.95 -9.98
N ILE A 145 -12.73 12.84 -10.64
CA ILE A 145 -11.85 12.88 -11.82
C ILE A 145 -12.45 13.79 -12.91
N GLU A 146 -13.73 13.63 -13.19
CA GLU A 146 -14.40 14.37 -14.25
C GLU A 146 -14.60 15.84 -13.90
N ARG A 147 -15.15 16.13 -12.71
CA ARG A 147 -15.51 17.50 -12.28
C ARG A 147 -14.32 18.37 -11.99
N LEU A 148 -13.25 17.80 -11.43
CA LEU A 148 -12.03 18.53 -11.12
C LEU A 148 -10.97 18.42 -12.23
N GLY A 149 -11.20 17.59 -13.26
CA GLY A 149 -10.29 17.40 -14.37
C GLY A 149 -8.96 16.79 -13.93
N ILE A 150 -8.99 15.77 -13.08
CA ILE A 150 -7.80 15.10 -12.57
C ILE A 150 -7.03 14.48 -13.74
N THR A 151 -5.73 14.73 -13.80
CA THR A 151 -4.81 14.22 -14.83
C THR A 151 -3.76 13.26 -14.27
N SER A 152 -3.41 13.38 -13.00
CA SER A 152 -2.48 12.49 -12.31
C SER A 152 -3.18 11.91 -11.08
N LEU A 153 -3.37 10.59 -11.08
CA LEU A 153 -4.10 9.85 -10.05
C LEU A 153 -3.15 8.93 -9.29
N ALA A 154 -3.28 8.87 -7.97
CA ALA A 154 -2.58 7.91 -7.14
C ALA A 154 -3.56 7.19 -6.22
N GLY A 155 -3.30 5.92 -5.92
CA GLY A 155 -4.19 5.14 -5.06
C GLY A 155 -3.66 3.73 -4.79
N SER A 156 -4.51 2.87 -4.24
CA SER A 156 -4.18 1.48 -3.95
C SER A 156 -4.69 0.52 -5.02
N PRO A 157 -4.04 -0.64 -5.22
CA PRO A 157 -4.55 -1.72 -6.08
C PRO A 157 -5.99 -2.11 -5.78
N THR A 158 -6.38 -2.14 -4.51
CA THR A 158 -7.77 -2.42 -4.10
C THR A 158 -8.76 -1.44 -4.72
N ALA A 159 -8.48 -0.12 -4.68
CA ALA A 159 -9.34 0.88 -5.32
C ALA A 159 -9.42 0.64 -6.84
N TYR A 160 -8.31 0.34 -7.47
CA TYR A 160 -8.25 0.10 -8.92
C TYR A 160 -8.96 -1.19 -9.35
N ARG A 161 -8.89 -2.26 -8.54
CA ARG A 161 -9.70 -3.47 -8.77
C ARG A 161 -11.21 -3.16 -8.71
N MET A 162 -11.64 -2.31 -7.78
CA MET A 162 -13.05 -1.90 -7.70
C MET A 162 -13.48 -1.08 -8.92
N LEU A 163 -12.62 -0.19 -9.45
CA LEU A 163 -12.88 0.53 -10.69
C LEU A 163 -12.97 -0.43 -11.88
N MET A 164 -12.08 -1.41 -11.98
CA MET A 164 -12.10 -2.44 -13.02
C MET A 164 -13.37 -3.30 -12.94
N ALA A 165 -13.76 -3.73 -11.74
CA ALA A 165 -14.95 -4.55 -11.52
C ALA A 165 -16.26 -3.84 -11.90
N ALA A 166 -16.30 -2.51 -11.87
CA ALA A 166 -17.43 -1.72 -12.34
C ALA A 166 -17.58 -1.72 -13.87
N GLY A 167 -16.57 -2.17 -14.59
CA GLY A 167 -16.60 -2.36 -16.04
C GLY A 167 -16.23 -1.13 -16.87
N SER A 168 -15.93 -1.38 -18.14
CA SER A 168 -15.46 -0.35 -19.08
C SER A 168 -16.53 0.69 -19.43
N ASP A 169 -17.80 0.33 -19.37
CA ASP A 169 -18.91 1.28 -19.65
C ASP A 169 -18.97 2.37 -18.57
N ALA A 170 -18.83 1.99 -17.28
CA ALA A 170 -18.79 2.96 -16.19
C ALA A 170 -17.55 3.86 -16.29
N ALA A 171 -16.41 3.31 -16.72
CA ALA A 171 -15.15 4.01 -16.88
C ALA A 171 -15.08 4.93 -18.12
N ALA A 172 -15.97 4.75 -19.11
CA ALA A 172 -15.94 5.49 -20.38
C ALA A 172 -15.96 7.02 -20.19
N ARG A 173 -16.60 7.51 -19.12
CA ARG A 173 -16.68 8.95 -18.78
C ARG A 173 -15.34 9.61 -18.44
N ILE A 174 -14.35 8.82 -18.03
CA ILE A 174 -13.01 9.32 -17.69
C ILE A 174 -11.93 8.86 -18.67
N LYS A 175 -12.30 8.17 -19.75
CA LYS A 175 -11.36 7.71 -20.78
C LYS A 175 -10.55 8.87 -21.36
N GLY A 176 -9.23 8.73 -21.39
CA GLY A 176 -8.30 9.73 -21.91
C GLY A 176 -8.14 10.99 -21.04
N LYS A 177 -8.72 11.02 -19.81
CA LYS A 177 -8.55 12.17 -18.90
C LYS A 177 -7.28 12.04 -18.05
N LEU A 178 -6.88 10.82 -17.72
CA LEU A 178 -5.71 10.56 -16.90
C LEU A 178 -4.44 10.47 -17.75
N ARG A 179 -3.45 11.26 -17.42
CA ARG A 179 -2.10 11.23 -18.05
C ARG A 179 -1.28 10.07 -17.47
N VAL A 180 -1.29 9.93 -16.16
CA VAL A 180 -0.57 8.89 -15.41
C VAL A 180 -1.39 8.43 -14.20
N VAL A 181 -1.18 7.17 -13.82
CA VAL A 181 -1.77 6.58 -12.63
C VAL A 181 -0.69 5.85 -11.83
N SER A 182 -0.58 6.15 -10.55
CA SER A 182 0.36 5.53 -9.62
C SER A 182 -0.37 4.61 -8.65
N SER A 183 0.15 3.42 -8.47
CA SER A 183 -0.41 2.40 -7.56
C SER A 183 0.60 2.07 -6.47
N ALA A 184 0.19 2.03 -5.20
CA ALA A 184 1.08 1.61 -4.11
C ALA A 184 0.33 1.01 -2.92
N GLY A 185 1.08 0.32 -2.07
CA GLY A 185 0.60 -0.23 -0.80
C GLY A 185 0.30 -1.71 -0.80
N GLU A 186 0.03 -2.27 -1.96
CA GLU A 186 -0.10 -3.70 -2.27
C GLU A 186 0.51 -3.92 -3.66
N PRO A 187 0.92 -5.16 -4.02
CA PRO A 187 1.34 -5.44 -5.39
C PRO A 187 0.19 -5.22 -6.39
N LEU A 188 0.51 -4.64 -7.53
CA LEU A 188 -0.46 -4.36 -8.60
C LEU A 188 -0.60 -5.56 -9.54
N ASN A 189 -1.81 -6.08 -9.65
CA ASN A 189 -2.11 -7.22 -10.52
C ASN A 189 -1.92 -6.85 -12.01
N PRO A 190 -1.26 -7.68 -12.82
CA PRO A 190 -1.07 -7.44 -14.25
C PRO A 190 -2.38 -7.21 -15.02
N GLU A 191 -3.50 -7.82 -14.58
CA GLU A 191 -4.81 -7.64 -15.17
C GLU A 191 -5.31 -6.20 -15.03
N VAL A 192 -5.11 -5.58 -13.87
CA VAL A 192 -5.44 -4.17 -13.64
C VAL A 192 -4.64 -3.27 -14.59
N VAL A 193 -3.34 -3.57 -14.79
CA VAL A 193 -2.48 -2.81 -15.73
C VAL A 193 -3.06 -2.88 -17.15
N ARG A 194 -3.40 -4.08 -17.63
CA ARG A 194 -3.99 -4.28 -18.96
C ARG A 194 -5.34 -3.57 -19.13
N TRP A 195 -6.16 -3.62 -18.07
CA TRP A 195 -7.47 -2.98 -18.10
C TRP A 195 -7.37 -1.45 -18.15
N PHE A 196 -6.49 -0.84 -17.36
CA PHE A 196 -6.28 0.62 -17.37
C PHE A 196 -5.82 1.12 -18.74
N ASP A 197 -4.92 0.41 -19.38
CA ASP A 197 -4.47 0.72 -20.75
C ASP A 197 -5.62 0.61 -21.75
N ALA A 198 -6.33 -0.51 -21.77
CA ALA A 198 -7.39 -0.80 -22.75
C ALA A 198 -8.66 0.08 -22.54
N ALA A 199 -9.15 0.20 -21.31
CA ALA A 199 -10.39 0.90 -20.99
C ALA A 199 -10.21 2.41 -20.87
N LEU A 200 -9.13 2.87 -20.26
CA LEU A 200 -8.90 4.28 -19.94
C LEU A 200 -7.86 4.94 -20.83
N GLY A 201 -6.97 4.17 -21.49
CA GLY A 201 -5.81 4.69 -22.20
C GLY A 201 -4.81 5.40 -21.29
N ALA A 202 -4.73 4.96 -20.04
CA ALA A 202 -3.88 5.55 -19.01
C ALA A 202 -2.84 4.53 -18.50
N PRO A 203 -1.52 4.85 -18.53
CA PRO A 203 -0.52 3.99 -17.95
C PRO A 203 -0.65 3.96 -16.42
N ILE A 204 -0.78 2.77 -15.84
CA ILE A 204 -0.76 2.56 -14.40
C ILE A 204 0.51 1.83 -14.01
N TYR A 205 1.25 2.38 -13.05
CA TYR A 205 2.55 1.89 -12.63
C TYR A 205 2.56 1.56 -11.14
N ASP A 206 3.16 0.41 -10.83
CA ASP A 206 3.30 -0.05 -9.44
C ASP A 206 4.51 0.58 -8.77
N HIS A 207 4.32 0.99 -7.51
CA HIS A 207 5.32 1.61 -6.66
C HIS A 207 5.37 0.90 -5.32
N TYR A 208 6.56 0.52 -4.90
CA TYR A 208 6.81 -0.16 -3.64
C TYR A 208 7.51 0.74 -2.64
N GLY A 209 7.02 0.69 -1.42
CA GLY A 209 7.63 1.36 -0.27
C GLY A 209 7.00 0.96 1.05
N GLN A 210 7.57 1.52 2.11
CA GLN A 210 7.12 1.29 3.48
C GLN A 210 7.03 2.63 4.22
N THR A 211 6.32 2.65 5.34
CA THR A 211 6.25 3.84 6.21
C THR A 211 7.64 4.32 6.62
N GLU A 212 8.56 3.38 6.80
CA GLU A 212 9.96 3.58 7.21
C GLU A 212 10.86 4.16 6.11
N LEU A 213 10.50 3.95 4.85
CA LEU A 213 11.38 4.25 3.70
C LEU A 213 10.84 5.36 2.79
N GLY A 214 9.52 5.56 2.81
CA GLY A 214 8.84 6.13 1.65
C GLY A 214 8.85 5.14 0.48
N MET A 215 8.75 5.61 -0.75
CA MET A 215 8.79 4.78 -1.96
C MET A 215 10.23 4.59 -2.41
N VAL A 216 10.66 3.36 -2.62
CA VAL A 216 12.06 3.01 -2.89
C VAL A 216 12.28 2.15 -4.14
N VAL A 217 11.23 1.46 -4.62
CA VAL A 217 11.25 0.71 -5.87
C VAL A 217 10.01 1.09 -6.66
N ASN A 218 10.16 1.51 -7.90
CA ASN A 218 9.05 2.05 -8.67
C ASN A 218 9.17 1.75 -10.16
N ASN A 219 8.04 1.57 -10.82
CA ASN A 219 7.94 1.81 -12.24
C ASN A 219 7.76 3.32 -12.44
N HIS A 220 8.81 4.00 -12.89
CA HIS A 220 8.86 5.46 -12.92
C HIS A 220 8.14 6.03 -14.13
N HIS A 221 7.20 6.97 -13.92
CA HIS A 221 6.59 7.72 -15.03
C HIS A 221 7.53 8.75 -15.66
N GLY A 222 8.44 9.31 -14.86
CA GLY A 222 9.37 10.36 -15.30
C GLY A 222 10.71 9.85 -15.84
N LEU A 223 11.01 8.55 -15.74
CA LEU A 223 12.27 7.97 -16.22
C LEU A 223 12.01 6.93 -17.30
N ALA A 224 12.88 6.88 -18.31
CA ALA A 224 12.76 5.90 -19.39
C ALA A 224 13.26 4.52 -18.97
N HIS A 225 12.38 3.54 -18.95
CA HIS A 225 12.69 2.13 -18.74
C HIS A 225 11.60 1.23 -19.32
N VAL A 226 11.86 -0.06 -19.41
CA VAL A 226 10.83 -1.05 -19.76
C VAL A 226 9.99 -1.36 -18.52
N VAL A 227 8.67 -1.34 -18.66
CA VAL A 227 7.73 -1.72 -17.58
C VAL A 227 7.32 -3.18 -17.79
N HIS A 228 7.55 -4.01 -16.79
CA HIS A 228 7.09 -5.40 -16.77
C HIS A 228 5.85 -5.49 -15.87
N PRO A 229 4.66 -5.78 -16.42
CA PRO A 229 3.44 -5.93 -15.63
C PRO A 229 3.61 -7.00 -14.52
N GLY A 230 3.37 -6.60 -13.28
CA GLY A 230 3.57 -7.45 -12.10
C GLY A 230 4.91 -7.25 -11.38
N SER A 231 5.87 -6.52 -12.00
CA SER A 231 7.09 -6.09 -11.34
C SER A 231 6.85 -4.79 -10.56
N ALA A 232 7.49 -4.66 -9.40
CA ALA A 232 7.53 -3.41 -8.63
C ALA A 232 8.40 -2.32 -9.30
N GLY A 233 9.19 -2.68 -10.32
CA GLY A 233 10.04 -1.75 -11.06
C GLY A 233 11.49 -1.71 -10.57
N PHE A 234 12.10 -0.53 -10.62
CA PHE A 234 13.51 -0.30 -10.35
C PHE A 234 13.73 0.49 -9.06
N ALA A 235 14.91 0.36 -8.47
CA ALA A 235 15.32 1.21 -7.36
C ALA A 235 15.16 2.70 -7.72
N MET A 236 14.58 3.48 -6.81
CA MET A 236 14.49 4.93 -6.97
C MET A 236 15.90 5.54 -6.91
N PRO A 237 16.24 6.51 -7.78
CA PRO A 237 17.51 7.22 -7.70
C PRO A 237 17.79 7.73 -6.28
N GLY A 238 18.97 7.42 -5.76
CA GLY A 238 19.36 7.73 -4.38
C GLY A 238 19.13 6.58 -3.40
N TYR A 239 18.69 5.42 -3.87
CA TYR A 239 18.63 4.17 -3.11
C TYR A 239 19.40 3.05 -3.82
N ARG A 240 20.13 2.25 -3.04
CA ARG A 240 20.66 0.96 -3.48
C ARG A 240 19.86 -0.15 -2.80
N VAL A 241 19.16 -0.93 -3.60
CA VAL A 241 18.48 -2.14 -3.14
C VAL A 241 19.39 -3.35 -3.27
N ALA A 242 19.23 -4.32 -2.39
CA ALA A 242 19.89 -5.61 -2.41
C ALA A 242 18.88 -6.70 -2.03
N VAL A 243 19.14 -7.92 -2.44
CA VAL A 243 18.39 -9.11 -2.01
C VAL A 243 19.31 -9.93 -1.12
N LEU A 244 18.88 -10.23 0.12
CA LEU A 244 19.71 -10.92 1.11
C LEU A 244 19.18 -12.32 1.41
N ASP A 245 20.11 -13.27 1.61
CA ASP A 245 19.80 -14.58 2.19
C ASP A 245 19.56 -14.48 3.72
N ASP A 246 19.22 -15.62 4.34
CA ASP A 246 18.99 -15.70 5.79
C ASP A 246 20.26 -15.39 6.60
N ALA A 247 21.45 -15.58 6.03
CA ALA A 247 22.73 -15.25 6.64
C ALA A 247 23.13 -13.76 6.46
N GLY A 248 22.35 -12.99 5.68
CA GLY A 248 22.58 -11.58 5.39
C GLY A 248 23.60 -11.31 4.29
N ARG A 249 23.88 -12.31 3.43
CA ARG A 249 24.73 -12.15 2.25
C ARG A 249 23.88 -11.73 1.06
N GLU A 250 24.42 -10.85 0.21
CA GLU A 250 23.76 -10.48 -1.04
C GLU A 250 23.66 -11.67 -1.98
N LEU A 251 22.48 -11.85 -2.57
CA LEU A 251 22.15 -12.81 -3.61
C LEU A 251 22.29 -12.17 -5.00
N GLY A 252 22.54 -13.02 -6.00
CA GLY A 252 22.57 -12.62 -7.40
C GLY A 252 21.18 -12.48 -8.00
N PRO A 253 21.11 -11.95 -9.26
CA PRO A 253 19.85 -11.94 -10.01
C PRO A 253 19.27 -13.34 -10.18
N GLY A 254 17.94 -13.46 -10.07
CA GLY A 254 17.21 -14.72 -10.17
C GLY A 254 17.18 -15.55 -8.87
N GLU A 255 17.76 -15.04 -7.78
CA GLU A 255 17.77 -15.71 -6.49
C GLU A 255 16.78 -14.99 -5.53
N PRO A 256 15.74 -15.68 -5.03
CA PRO A 256 14.77 -15.08 -4.12
C PRO A 256 15.34 -14.87 -2.71
N GLY A 257 15.06 -13.73 -2.11
CA GLY A 257 15.49 -13.42 -0.75
C GLY A 257 14.79 -12.18 -0.19
N THR A 258 15.27 -11.70 0.96
CA THR A 258 14.71 -10.52 1.61
C THR A 258 15.20 -9.25 0.94
N LEU A 259 14.27 -8.38 0.52
CA LEU A 259 14.60 -7.03 0.05
C LEU A 259 15.24 -6.23 1.17
N ALA A 260 16.36 -5.59 0.88
CA ALA A 260 17.09 -4.76 1.80
C ALA A 260 17.58 -3.47 1.13
N ILE A 261 17.75 -2.42 1.93
CA ILE A 261 18.31 -1.15 1.51
C ILE A 261 19.71 -1.03 2.07
N ASP A 262 20.71 -0.88 1.21
CA ASP A 262 22.10 -0.60 1.60
C ASP A 262 22.21 0.81 2.20
N ILE A 263 22.49 0.90 3.48
CA ILE A 263 22.48 2.16 4.23
C ILE A 263 23.58 3.10 3.74
N ALA A 264 24.77 2.56 3.48
CA ALA A 264 25.93 3.36 3.08
C ALA A 264 25.79 3.92 1.65
N CYS A 265 25.10 3.19 0.77
CA CYS A 265 24.93 3.54 -0.63
C CYS A 265 23.58 4.20 -0.95
N SER A 266 22.78 4.53 0.07
CA SER A 266 21.44 5.11 -0.08
C SER A 266 21.33 6.48 0.58
N PRO A 267 21.84 7.56 -0.05
CA PRO A 267 21.88 8.91 0.55
C PRO A 267 20.48 9.47 0.86
N LEU A 268 19.42 8.95 0.24
CA LEU A 268 18.04 9.35 0.52
C LEU A 268 17.39 8.53 1.64
N LEU A 269 18.04 7.49 2.16
CA LEU A 269 17.54 6.74 3.31
C LEU A 269 17.56 7.63 4.56
N TRP A 270 16.41 7.81 5.14
CA TRP A 270 16.21 8.72 6.27
C TRP A 270 15.83 8.01 7.58
N PHE A 271 15.45 6.74 7.53
CA PHE A 271 15.02 5.97 8.69
C PHE A 271 16.22 5.48 9.49
N ASP A 272 16.33 5.94 10.76
CA ASP A 272 17.39 5.58 11.69
C ASP A 272 16.92 4.58 12.76
N GLY A 273 15.63 4.20 12.75
CA GLY A 273 15.03 3.26 13.71
C GLY A 273 13.72 3.74 14.29
N TYR A 274 13.02 2.84 14.98
CA TYR A 274 11.75 3.12 15.62
C TYR A 274 11.90 3.98 16.89
N TRP A 275 10.89 4.79 17.17
CA TRP A 275 10.88 5.69 18.31
C TRP A 275 10.96 4.92 19.64
N ARG A 276 12.07 5.10 20.38
CA ARG A 276 12.34 4.49 21.70
C ARG A 276 12.20 2.97 21.73
N GLN A 277 12.50 2.30 20.63
CA GLN A 277 12.46 0.84 20.50
C GLN A 277 13.65 0.37 19.70
N ASP A 278 14.11 -0.85 19.98
CA ASP A 278 15.11 -1.51 19.16
C ASP A 278 14.57 -1.77 17.75
N THR A 279 15.46 -1.70 16.77
CA THR A 279 15.14 -1.90 15.36
C THR A 279 16.01 -3.02 14.77
N PRO A 280 15.70 -4.30 15.04
CA PRO A 280 16.49 -5.44 14.54
C PRO A 280 16.56 -5.52 13.00
N ALA A 281 15.63 -4.85 12.31
CA ALA A 281 15.64 -4.75 10.85
C ALA A 281 16.87 -3.99 10.31
N ILE A 282 17.51 -3.15 11.13
CA ILE A 282 18.77 -2.47 10.80
C ILE A 282 19.91 -3.33 11.32
N ALA A 283 20.55 -4.08 10.42
CA ALA A 283 21.66 -4.96 10.77
C ALA A 283 22.61 -5.18 9.58
N GLY A 284 23.91 -5.35 9.87
CA GLY A 284 24.90 -5.69 8.85
C GLY A 284 25.10 -4.64 7.76
N GLY A 285 24.77 -3.38 8.01
CA GLY A 285 24.84 -2.29 7.01
C GLY A 285 23.58 -2.15 6.14
N TYR A 286 22.53 -2.93 6.42
CA TYR A 286 21.27 -2.93 5.68
C TYR A 286 20.09 -2.63 6.59
N TYR A 287 19.04 -2.01 5.97
CA TYR A 287 17.69 -2.08 6.50
C TYR A 287 16.93 -3.19 5.75
N ARG A 288 16.47 -4.22 6.47
CA ARG A 288 15.71 -5.36 5.93
C ARG A 288 14.22 -5.06 5.99
N THR A 289 13.55 -5.12 4.85
CA THR A 289 12.13 -4.74 4.74
C THR A 289 11.17 -5.78 5.31
N GLY A 290 11.62 -7.05 5.41
CA GLY A 290 10.76 -8.19 5.73
C GLY A 290 9.88 -8.65 4.56
N ASP A 291 10.12 -8.12 3.36
CA ASP A 291 9.46 -8.52 2.13
C ASP A 291 10.42 -9.36 1.29
N ASN A 292 9.95 -10.48 0.73
CA ASN A 292 10.70 -11.33 -0.17
C ASN A 292 10.47 -10.92 -1.61
N VAL A 293 11.57 -10.81 -2.33
CA VAL A 293 11.61 -10.39 -3.73
C VAL A 293 12.63 -11.21 -4.50
N GLU A 294 12.61 -11.05 -5.81
CA GLU A 294 13.65 -11.48 -6.73
C GLU A 294 14.15 -10.26 -7.49
N LEU A 295 15.48 -10.13 -7.61
CA LEU A 295 16.10 -9.12 -8.47
C LEU A 295 16.33 -9.76 -9.84
N GLU A 296 15.68 -9.22 -10.86
CA GLU A 296 15.80 -9.71 -12.22
C GLU A 296 17.14 -9.28 -12.85
N PRO A 297 17.60 -9.98 -13.92
CA PRO A 297 18.85 -9.62 -14.59
C PRO A 297 18.91 -8.22 -15.19
N ASP A 298 17.77 -7.61 -15.48
CA ASP A 298 17.66 -6.23 -15.99
C ASP A 298 17.60 -5.18 -14.86
N GLY A 299 17.61 -5.63 -13.59
CA GLY A 299 17.56 -4.76 -12.41
C GLY A 299 16.15 -4.46 -11.91
N THR A 300 15.10 -5.03 -12.51
CA THR A 300 13.74 -4.94 -11.96
C THR A 300 13.59 -5.80 -10.72
N VAL A 301 12.68 -5.40 -9.84
CA VAL A 301 12.36 -6.11 -8.59
C VAL A 301 10.97 -6.73 -8.72
N SER A 302 10.93 -8.07 -8.63
CA SER A 302 9.69 -8.84 -8.62
C SER A 302 9.30 -9.17 -7.18
N PHE A 303 8.09 -8.78 -6.76
CA PHE A 303 7.60 -9.04 -5.41
C PHE A 303 7.05 -10.46 -5.29
N ILE A 304 7.54 -11.23 -4.31
CA ILE A 304 7.10 -12.60 -4.04
C ILE A 304 6.05 -12.63 -2.94
N GLY A 305 6.29 -11.88 -1.87
CA GLY A 305 5.40 -11.84 -0.71
C GLY A 305 6.12 -11.37 0.55
N ARG A 306 5.37 -11.19 1.62
CA ARG A 306 6.00 -10.98 2.93
C ARG A 306 6.71 -12.26 3.37
N ALA A 307 7.80 -12.10 4.08
CA ALA A 307 8.58 -13.26 4.58
C ALA A 307 7.73 -14.20 5.45
N ASP A 308 6.73 -13.64 6.17
CA ASP A 308 5.77 -14.36 7.00
C ASP A 308 4.53 -14.89 6.26
N ASP A 309 4.34 -14.54 4.99
CA ASP A 309 3.21 -14.96 4.15
C ASP A 309 3.61 -15.96 3.04
N VAL A 310 4.91 -16.09 2.74
CA VAL A 310 5.39 -17.05 1.72
C VAL A 310 5.05 -18.48 2.13
N ILE A 311 4.36 -19.20 1.24
CA ILE A 311 3.88 -20.56 1.48
C ILE A 311 4.99 -21.55 1.15
N THR A 312 5.32 -22.42 2.08
CA THR A 312 6.30 -23.49 1.87
C THR A 312 5.59 -24.81 1.62
N SER A 313 5.45 -25.20 0.35
CA SER A 313 4.74 -26.42 -0.04
C SER A 313 5.66 -27.37 -0.78
N SER A 314 5.88 -28.57 -0.24
CA SER A 314 6.74 -29.63 -0.83
C SER A 314 8.15 -29.12 -1.21
N GLY A 315 8.72 -28.20 -0.41
CA GLY A 315 10.03 -27.58 -0.66
C GLY A 315 10.04 -26.39 -1.62
N TYR A 316 8.90 -26.05 -2.21
CA TYR A 316 8.76 -24.84 -3.03
C TYR A 316 8.33 -23.65 -2.18
N ARG A 317 8.87 -22.47 -2.48
CA ARG A 317 8.44 -21.19 -1.91
C ARG A 317 7.47 -20.56 -2.88
N ILE A 318 6.22 -20.41 -2.48
CA ILE A 318 5.13 -19.92 -3.33
C ILE A 318 4.67 -18.57 -2.81
N GLY A 319 4.75 -17.54 -3.65
CA GLY A 319 4.22 -16.23 -3.36
C GLY A 319 2.69 -16.23 -3.40
N PRO A 320 1.99 -15.82 -2.34
CA PRO A 320 0.53 -15.70 -2.38
C PRO A 320 0.04 -14.80 -3.50
N PHE A 321 0.76 -13.72 -3.78
CA PHE A 321 0.42 -12.73 -4.80
C PHE A 321 0.31 -13.32 -6.21
N ASP A 322 1.22 -14.22 -6.60
CA ASP A 322 1.20 -14.86 -7.93
C ASP A 322 -0.07 -15.66 -8.12
N VAL A 323 -0.43 -16.45 -7.09
CA VAL A 323 -1.64 -17.27 -7.09
C VAL A 323 -2.90 -16.41 -7.11
N GLU A 324 -2.94 -15.34 -6.32
CA GLU A 324 -4.04 -14.36 -6.30
C GLU A 324 -4.20 -13.68 -7.66
N SER A 325 -3.09 -13.26 -8.28
CA SER A 325 -3.09 -12.64 -9.60
C SER A 325 -3.64 -13.57 -10.67
N ALA A 326 -3.21 -14.83 -10.67
CA ALA A 326 -3.73 -15.84 -11.60
C ALA A 326 -5.23 -16.12 -11.37
N LEU A 327 -5.70 -16.13 -10.12
CA LEU A 327 -7.12 -16.29 -9.82
C LEU A 327 -7.97 -15.12 -10.36
N ILE A 328 -7.50 -13.88 -10.18
CA ILE A 328 -8.20 -12.65 -10.61
C ILE A 328 -8.30 -12.55 -12.14
N GLU A 329 -7.44 -13.23 -12.90
CA GLU A 329 -7.58 -13.31 -14.37
C GLU A 329 -8.85 -14.07 -14.82
N HIS A 330 -9.45 -14.86 -13.94
CA HIS A 330 -10.66 -15.62 -14.26
C HIS A 330 -11.91 -14.75 -14.02
N GLU A 331 -12.81 -14.67 -15.02
CA GLU A 331 -14.00 -13.80 -15.00
C GLU A 331 -14.93 -13.99 -13.80
N ALA A 332 -14.96 -15.21 -13.23
CA ALA A 332 -15.76 -15.52 -12.05
C ALA A 332 -15.19 -14.95 -10.75
N VAL A 333 -13.95 -14.40 -10.74
CA VAL A 333 -13.26 -13.97 -9.53
C VAL A 333 -13.20 -12.45 -9.46
N SER A 334 -13.80 -11.88 -8.42
CA SER A 334 -13.72 -10.46 -8.10
C SER A 334 -12.52 -10.14 -7.22
N GLU A 335 -12.29 -10.97 -6.19
CA GLU A 335 -11.16 -10.82 -5.28
C GLU A 335 -10.66 -12.21 -4.85
N ALA A 336 -9.37 -12.30 -4.53
CA ALA A 336 -8.77 -13.50 -3.99
C ALA A 336 -7.75 -13.18 -2.90
N ALA A 337 -7.68 -14.03 -1.87
CA ALA A 337 -6.63 -14.04 -0.88
C ALA A 337 -6.11 -15.46 -0.69
N VAL A 338 -4.79 -15.60 -0.60
CA VAL A 338 -4.14 -16.90 -0.54
C VAL A 338 -3.27 -17.02 0.71
N ILE A 339 -3.36 -18.17 1.38
CA ILE A 339 -2.54 -18.49 2.55
C ILE A 339 -1.99 -19.92 2.46
N GLY A 340 -0.93 -20.20 3.20
CA GLY A 340 -0.49 -21.55 3.54
C GLY A 340 -1.36 -22.11 4.67
N VAL A 341 -1.79 -23.35 4.53
CA VAL A 341 -2.47 -24.10 5.58
C VAL A 341 -1.64 -25.35 5.87
N PRO A 342 -1.36 -25.68 7.16
CA PRO A 342 -0.55 -26.83 7.54
C PRO A 342 -1.04 -28.12 6.88
N ASP A 343 -0.11 -28.92 6.36
CA ASP A 343 -0.35 -30.21 5.71
C ASP A 343 0.74 -31.22 6.13
N PRO A 344 0.37 -32.45 6.55
CA PRO A 344 1.33 -33.42 7.08
C PRO A 344 2.32 -33.96 6.04
N GLU A 345 1.97 -33.92 4.75
CA GLU A 345 2.84 -34.45 3.67
C GLU A 345 3.66 -33.33 3.01
N ARG A 346 3.12 -32.10 2.98
CA ARG A 346 3.66 -31.00 2.17
C ARG A 346 4.21 -29.84 2.96
N THR A 347 4.20 -29.91 4.28
CA THR A 347 4.42 -28.82 5.22
C THR A 347 3.22 -27.87 5.19
N GLU A 348 2.87 -27.31 4.03
CA GLU A 348 1.70 -26.48 3.80
C GLU A 348 1.06 -26.81 2.44
N ILE A 349 -0.23 -26.59 2.34
CA ILE A 349 -0.94 -26.50 1.05
C ILE A 349 -1.36 -25.08 0.78
N VAL A 350 -1.42 -24.73 -0.49
CA VAL A 350 -1.98 -23.46 -0.95
C VAL A 350 -3.49 -23.50 -0.82
N LYS A 351 -4.06 -22.61 0.00
CA LYS A 351 -5.52 -22.40 0.13
C LYS A 351 -5.91 -21.00 -0.32
N ALA A 352 -6.90 -20.92 -1.20
CA ALA A 352 -7.46 -19.66 -1.67
C ALA A 352 -8.84 -19.38 -1.07
N PHE A 353 -9.06 -18.13 -0.67
CA PHE A 353 -10.37 -17.56 -0.35
C PHE A 353 -10.78 -16.65 -1.50
N VAL A 354 -11.94 -16.91 -2.08
CA VAL A 354 -12.36 -16.28 -3.33
C VAL A 354 -13.69 -15.57 -3.14
N VAL A 355 -13.74 -14.28 -3.49
CA VAL A 355 -14.97 -13.52 -3.65
C VAL A 355 -15.37 -13.60 -5.12
N LEU A 356 -16.57 -14.05 -5.40
CA LEU A 356 -17.06 -14.21 -6.77
C LEU A 356 -17.54 -12.89 -7.37
N SER A 357 -17.42 -12.79 -8.69
CA SER A 357 -18.07 -11.75 -9.49
C SER A 357 -19.59 -11.96 -9.52
N ASN A 358 -20.33 -10.90 -9.76
CA ASN A 358 -21.79 -10.96 -9.86
C ASN A 358 -22.23 -11.98 -10.92
N GLY A 359 -23.21 -12.82 -10.58
CA GLY A 359 -23.77 -13.83 -11.47
C GLY A 359 -23.08 -15.19 -11.43
N TYR A 360 -22.07 -15.37 -10.60
CA TYR A 360 -21.41 -16.66 -10.38
C TYR A 360 -21.80 -17.25 -9.02
N GLU A 361 -21.87 -18.59 -8.96
CA GLU A 361 -22.14 -19.35 -7.74
C GLU A 361 -20.95 -20.23 -7.37
N GLY A 362 -20.67 -20.33 -6.08
CA GLY A 362 -19.56 -21.13 -5.53
C GLY A 362 -19.87 -22.63 -5.56
N THR A 363 -19.48 -23.29 -6.61
CA THR A 363 -19.69 -24.73 -6.79
C THR A 363 -18.37 -25.49 -6.74
N PRO A 364 -18.36 -26.81 -6.39
CA PRO A 364 -17.16 -27.63 -6.47
C PRO A 364 -16.55 -27.67 -7.87
N ALA A 365 -17.37 -27.63 -8.91
CA ALA A 365 -16.91 -27.59 -10.31
C ALA A 365 -16.15 -26.27 -10.62
N LEU A 366 -16.63 -25.14 -10.11
CA LEU A 366 -15.94 -23.85 -10.26
C LEU A 366 -14.63 -23.85 -9.48
N ALA A 367 -14.60 -24.38 -8.26
CA ALA A 367 -13.35 -24.51 -7.48
C ALA A 367 -12.29 -25.33 -8.22
N GLU A 368 -12.68 -26.45 -8.83
CA GLU A 368 -11.78 -27.26 -9.65
C GLU A 368 -11.30 -26.50 -10.89
N ALA A 369 -12.21 -25.79 -11.58
CA ALA A 369 -11.85 -24.99 -12.75
C ALA A 369 -10.85 -23.89 -12.41
N LEU A 370 -11.02 -23.18 -11.28
CA LEU A 370 -10.10 -22.15 -10.80
C LEU A 370 -8.73 -22.74 -10.43
N SER A 371 -8.70 -23.89 -9.74
CA SER A 371 -7.44 -24.59 -9.42
C SER A 371 -6.69 -24.98 -10.69
N LEU A 372 -7.38 -25.52 -11.69
CA LEU A 372 -6.81 -25.87 -12.99
C LEU A 372 -6.37 -24.64 -13.79
N HIS A 373 -7.08 -23.52 -13.68
CA HIS A 373 -6.69 -22.27 -14.30
C HIS A 373 -5.34 -21.80 -13.74
N VAL A 374 -5.20 -21.70 -12.42
CA VAL A 374 -3.94 -21.31 -11.77
C VAL A 374 -2.80 -22.29 -12.14
N LYS A 375 -3.05 -23.58 -12.12
CA LYS A 375 -2.06 -24.60 -12.50
C LYS A 375 -1.52 -24.42 -13.90
N ARG A 376 -2.36 -24.00 -14.86
CA ARG A 376 -1.97 -23.72 -16.24
C ARG A 376 -1.21 -22.42 -16.39
N ARG A 377 -1.56 -21.40 -15.57
CA ARG A 377 -0.95 -20.07 -15.65
C ARG A 377 0.40 -19.99 -14.96
N LEU A 378 0.57 -20.65 -13.82
CA LEU A 378 1.80 -20.61 -13.03
C LEU A 378 2.60 -21.91 -13.14
N SER A 379 2.24 -22.90 -12.33
CA SER A 379 2.98 -24.17 -12.28
C SER A 379 2.22 -25.27 -11.55
N ALA A 380 2.72 -26.51 -11.69
CA ALA A 380 2.12 -27.69 -11.07
C ALA A 380 2.22 -27.72 -9.53
N HIS A 381 3.00 -26.86 -8.92
CA HIS A 381 3.17 -26.78 -7.46
C HIS A 381 2.50 -25.56 -6.84
N ALA A 382 2.24 -24.49 -7.59
CA ALA A 382 1.72 -23.23 -7.08
C ALA A 382 0.19 -23.10 -7.06
N TYR A 383 -0.57 -24.11 -7.57
CA TYR A 383 -2.02 -24.00 -7.63
C TYR A 383 -2.69 -24.27 -6.27
N PRO A 384 -3.83 -23.63 -5.98
CA PRO A 384 -4.57 -23.85 -4.73
C PRO A 384 -5.16 -25.27 -4.71
N ARG A 385 -4.89 -25.98 -3.61
CA ARG A 385 -5.44 -27.33 -3.36
C ARG A 385 -6.76 -27.27 -2.63
N ALA A 386 -7.06 -26.14 -2.03
CA ALA A 386 -8.34 -25.86 -1.42
C ALA A 386 -8.80 -24.45 -1.85
N ILE A 387 -10.07 -24.33 -2.20
CA ILE A 387 -10.72 -23.05 -2.49
C ILE A 387 -11.96 -22.94 -1.62
N GLU A 388 -12.08 -21.81 -0.94
CA GLU A 388 -13.24 -21.45 -0.15
C GLU A 388 -13.87 -20.18 -0.73
N PHE A 389 -15.14 -20.23 -1.07
CA PHE A 389 -15.89 -19.07 -1.51
C PHE A 389 -16.39 -18.29 -0.30
N VAL A 390 -16.17 -16.97 -0.30
CA VAL A 390 -16.53 -16.06 0.80
C VAL A 390 -17.22 -14.82 0.26
N ASP A 391 -18.09 -14.21 1.06
CA ASP A 391 -18.78 -12.98 0.67
C ASP A 391 -17.85 -11.76 0.67
N ALA A 392 -16.86 -11.74 1.56
CA ALA A 392 -15.87 -10.67 1.66
C ALA A 392 -14.58 -11.16 2.29
N LEU A 393 -13.46 -10.54 1.93
CA LEU A 393 -12.15 -10.76 2.55
C LEU A 393 -11.95 -9.83 3.74
N PRO A 394 -11.28 -10.27 4.82
CA PRO A 394 -10.90 -9.40 5.93
C PRO A 394 -9.86 -8.39 5.46
N LYS A 395 -10.15 -7.11 5.68
CA LYS A 395 -9.30 -5.99 5.25
C LYS A 395 -9.03 -5.02 6.39
N THR A 396 -7.90 -4.34 6.31
CA THR A 396 -7.64 -3.15 7.14
C THR A 396 -8.52 -1.98 6.68
N PRO A 397 -8.65 -0.91 7.49
CA PRO A 397 -9.32 0.32 7.02
C PRO A 397 -8.73 0.93 5.74
N SER A 398 -7.46 0.64 5.45
CA SER A 398 -6.79 1.06 4.21
C SER A 398 -7.02 0.12 3.03
N GLY A 399 -7.80 -0.96 3.19
CA GLY A 399 -8.16 -1.91 2.14
C GLY A 399 -7.23 -3.12 2.02
N LYS A 400 -6.13 -3.20 2.79
CA LYS A 400 -5.17 -4.31 2.71
C LYS A 400 -5.73 -5.59 3.29
N ILE A 401 -5.54 -6.72 2.59
CA ILE A 401 -5.96 -8.05 3.02
C ILE A 401 -5.20 -8.45 4.30
N GLN A 402 -5.96 -8.90 5.30
CA GLN A 402 -5.44 -9.35 6.59
C GLN A 402 -5.30 -10.88 6.61
N ARG A 403 -4.23 -11.41 5.99
CA ARG A 403 -3.99 -12.86 5.90
C ARG A 403 -3.87 -13.53 7.28
N PHE A 404 -3.38 -12.81 8.29
CA PHE A 404 -3.32 -13.34 9.65
C PHE A 404 -4.71 -13.70 10.21
N VAL A 405 -5.76 -12.96 9.83
CA VAL A 405 -7.16 -13.26 10.21
C VAL A 405 -7.60 -14.56 9.54
N LEU A 406 -7.30 -14.73 8.25
CA LEU A 406 -7.61 -15.95 7.50
C LEU A 406 -6.88 -17.17 8.10
N ARG A 407 -5.58 -17.03 8.42
CA ARG A 407 -4.82 -18.10 9.09
C ARG A 407 -5.42 -18.47 10.45
N LYS A 408 -5.84 -17.47 11.24
CA LYS A 408 -6.52 -17.71 12.52
C LYS A 408 -7.84 -18.45 12.33
N MET A 409 -8.66 -18.04 11.37
CA MET A 409 -9.93 -18.74 11.05
C MET A 409 -9.69 -20.22 10.70
N GLU A 410 -8.64 -20.53 9.95
CA GLU A 410 -8.28 -21.91 9.60
C GLU A 410 -7.79 -22.70 10.82
N ALA A 411 -6.96 -22.08 11.65
CA ALA A 411 -6.51 -22.72 12.90
C ALA A 411 -7.68 -23.02 13.84
N ASP A 412 -8.63 -22.09 13.98
CA ASP A 412 -9.84 -22.28 14.79
C ASP A 412 -10.75 -23.38 14.21
N LYS A 413 -10.90 -23.50 12.89
CA LYS A 413 -11.62 -24.60 12.21
C LYS A 413 -10.95 -25.95 12.48
N ALA A 414 -9.63 -26.04 12.38
CA ALA A 414 -8.87 -27.26 12.63
C ALA A 414 -8.98 -27.71 14.09
N ALA A 415 -8.93 -26.76 15.05
CA ALA A 415 -9.11 -27.05 16.48
C ALA A 415 -10.53 -27.52 16.83
N ALA A 416 -11.54 -27.09 16.09
CA ALA A 416 -12.92 -27.52 16.29
C ALA A 416 -13.23 -28.93 15.70
N GLN A 417 -12.35 -29.46 14.83
CA GLN A 417 -12.47 -30.78 14.20
C GLN A 417 -11.61 -31.86 14.88
N SER A 418 -10.70 -31.47 15.78
CA SER A 418 -9.85 -32.36 16.59
C SER A 418 -10.47 -32.60 17.96
#